data_7cb584d612f0fa97b1f91379ffac1cc9
#
_entry.id   7cb584d612f0fa97b1f91379ffac1cc9
#
_cell.length_a   1.000
_cell.length_b   1.000
_cell.length_c   1.000
_cell.angle_alpha   90.00
_cell.angle_beta   90.00
_cell.angle_gamma   90.00
#
_symmetry.space_group_name_H-M   'P 1'
#
loop_
_entity.id
_entity.type
_entity.pdbx_description
1 polymer ?
#
loop_
_entity_poly.entity_id
_entity_poly.type
_entity_poly.pdbx_seq_one_letter_code
_entity_poly.pdbx_strand_id
1 'polypeptide(L)'
;MSIFLFPYFCEVNSFVIKRIITLNYQEHEKTNIWVYKENILGIMLSAFLFGGVVACSDEQATEKQLTDESGLPEYPIPDRTTIVAFPGAYGAGKYTTGGAGGTVYIVTSLADDGVVGTLRHAIQQKGRRTIVFAVGGVIELQKQLVITNDDITIAGQTAPGKGICLKDNTLRVNANNVIIRFLRCRMGDEKRIEDDAMNGYQNNYPGKQNIIIDHCSMSWSTDECASFYGNTNFTMQWCILSESLWHSIHEKEAHGYGGIWGGSPATFHHNLLAHHSNRTPRLCGSRYSNRADVEKVDLCNNVIYNWTNEGAYGAQGGYYNIMNNYYKLGPASAKDKTHARFFTAYIDDGKNAQDAGVFGYFYVNGNIMDNTCVDLSGEQQKEIASANANNTSSTAFKVKNDERTSSDLLLDMRIDILSDYSFMQSATDAYETVLAYAGAWTCGWKDNEYIIPERDKIDRRIVSETANGTYSTNASKGGGYGLIDSQEDTIEKWDEYITETSSLVDTDKDGIPDGWEIAKGLNPNDASDGAKYNLSAAYTNLEVYLNGLVENTFPASHSK
;
A
#
# COMPACT_ATOMS: atom_id res chain seq x y z
N MET A 1 -26.57 -36.68 19.03
CA MET A 1 -25.93 -36.78 17.70
C MET A 1 -26.94 -36.40 16.59
N SER A 2 -27.80 -35.43 16.83
CA SER A 2 -28.86 -35.05 15.86
C SER A 2 -29.05 -33.56 15.69
N ILE A 3 -28.23 -32.70 16.27
CA ILE A 3 -28.41 -31.25 16.24
C ILE A 3 -27.46 -30.55 15.21
N PHE A 4 -26.39 -31.21 14.77
CA PHE A 4 -25.44 -30.64 13.83
C PHE A 4 -25.75 -30.81 12.33
N LEU A 5 -26.85 -31.46 11.97
CA LEU A 5 -27.22 -31.70 10.56
C LEU A 5 -28.26 -30.70 10.00
N PHE A 6 -28.90 -29.92 10.85
CA PHE A 6 -30.02 -29.08 10.42
C PHE A 6 -29.64 -27.81 9.60
N PRO A 7 -28.52 -27.09 9.92
CA PRO A 7 -28.11 -25.97 9.06
C PRO A 7 -27.65 -26.43 7.68
N TYR A 8 -26.97 -27.59 7.62
CA TYR A 8 -26.47 -28.12 6.35
C TYR A 8 -27.61 -28.57 5.40
N PHE A 9 -28.70 -29.07 5.96
CA PHE A 9 -29.86 -29.52 5.15
C PHE A 9 -30.64 -28.34 4.54
N CYS A 10 -30.69 -27.20 5.22
CA CYS A 10 -31.35 -26.00 4.72
C CYS A 10 -30.58 -25.33 3.58
N GLU A 11 -29.25 -25.23 3.70
CA GLU A 11 -28.41 -24.64 2.65
C GLU A 11 -28.32 -25.54 1.40
N VAL A 12 -28.21 -26.87 1.58
CA VAL A 12 -28.19 -27.83 0.46
C VAL A 12 -29.50 -27.80 -0.31
N ASN A 13 -30.65 -27.71 0.37
CA ASN A 13 -31.94 -27.62 -0.30
C ASN A 13 -32.11 -26.29 -1.09
N SER A 14 -31.62 -25.18 -0.54
CA SER A 14 -31.64 -23.88 -1.24
C SER A 14 -30.76 -23.88 -2.49
N PHE A 15 -29.61 -24.53 -2.45
CA PHE A 15 -28.68 -24.60 -3.58
C PHE A 15 -29.22 -25.55 -4.70
N VAL A 16 -29.77 -26.67 -4.33
CA VAL A 16 -30.36 -27.64 -5.28
C VAL A 16 -31.58 -27.04 -5.96
N ILE A 17 -32.47 -26.37 -5.23
CA ILE A 17 -33.66 -25.73 -5.80
C ILE A 17 -33.25 -24.60 -6.76
N LYS A 18 -32.27 -23.76 -6.42
CA LYS A 18 -31.75 -22.71 -7.33
C LYS A 18 -31.15 -23.31 -8.61
N ARG A 19 -30.41 -24.40 -8.50
CA ARG A 19 -29.76 -25.04 -9.66
C ARG A 19 -30.76 -25.74 -10.60
N ILE A 20 -31.79 -26.33 -10.06
CA ILE A 20 -32.88 -26.93 -10.87
C ILE A 20 -33.66 -25.85 -11.61
N ILE A 21 -33.95 -24.72 -10.97
CA ILE A 21 -34.64 -23.61 -11.63
C ILE A 21 -33.79 -22.99 -12.74
N THR A 22 -32.48 -22.85 -12.55
CA THR A 22 -31.56 -22.26 -13.54
C THR A 22 -31.34 -23.20 -14.74
N LEU A 23 -31.23 -24.51 -14.51
CA LEU A 23 -31.06 -25.51 -15.60
C LEU A 23 -32.31 -25.66 -16.46
N ASN A 24 -33.52 -25.62 -15.87
CA ASN A 24 -34.75 -25.71 -16.63
C ASN A 24 -35.09 -24.41 -17.40
N TYR A 25 -34.51 -23.28 -17.07
CA TYR A 25 -34.70 -22.02 -17.79
C TYR A 25 -33.87 -21.93 -19.08
N GLN A 26 -32.80 -22.72 -19.20
CA GLN A 26 -31.94 -22.71 -20.38
C GLN A 26 -32.31 -23.73 -21.48
N GLU A 27 -33.15 -24.72 -21.22
CA GLU A 27 -33.37 -25.80 -22.18
C GLU A 27 -34.77 -25.85 -22.89
N HIS A 28 -35.80 -25.11 -22.45
CA HIS A 28 -37.10 -25.15 -23.11
C HIS A 28 -37.84 -23.82 -23.23
N GLU A 29 -37.59 -23.08 -24.27
CA GLU A 29 -38.60 -22.22 -24.86
C GLU A 29 -39.64 -23.10 -25.63
N LYS A 30 -40.90 -23.11 -25.14
CA LYS A 30 -42.12 -23.73 -25.69
C LYS A 30 -42.36 -25.16 -25.23
N THR A 31 -43.09 -25.31 -24.15
CA THR A 31 -44.35 -26.05 -24.01
C THR A 31 -44.69 -26.31 -22.53
N ASN A 32 -45.93 -25.97 -22.16
CA ASN A 32 -46.70 -26.46 -21.00
C ASN A 32 -46.22 -26.17 -19.58
N ILE A 33 -46.31 -24.91 -19.21
CA ILE A 33 -46.14 -24.42 -17.81
C ILE A 33 -47.23 -24.94 -16.84
N TRP A 34 -48.36 -25.48 -17.35
CA TRP A 34 -49.50 -25.88 -16.49
C TRP A 34 -49.34 -27.21 -15.77
N VAL A 35 -48.68 -28.19 -16.33
CA VAL A 35 -48.52 -29.53 -15.72
C VAL A 35 -47.52 -29.52 -14.57
N TYR A 36 -46.55 -28.60 -14.58
CA TYR A 36 -45.54 -28.52 -13.52
C TYR A 36 -46.01 -27.79 -12.27
N LYS A 37 -46.98 -26.87 -12.39
CA LYS A 37 -47.50 -26.15 -11.21
C LYS A 37 -48.29 -27.05 -10.27
N GLU A 38 -49.07 -28.01 -10.79
CA GLU A 38 -49.86 -28.92 -9.95
C GLU A 38 -48.98 -29.93 -9.20
N ASN A 39 -47.90 -30.41 -9.82
CA ASN A 39 -46.98 -31.35 -9.16
C ASN A 39 -46.11 -30.70 -8.06
N ILE A 40 -45.74 -29.45 -8.21
CA ILE A 40 -44.96 -28.73 -7.18
C ILE A 40 -45.88 -28.37 -6.00
N LEU A 41 -47.11 -28.00 -6.25
CA LEU A 41 -48.09 -27.71 -5.21
C LEU A 41 -48.49 -28.98 -4.42
N GLY A 42 -48.58 -30.14 -5.08
CA GLY A 42 -48.83 -31.43 -4.44
C GLY A 42 -47.70 -31.88 -3.50
N ILE A 43 -46.45 -31.64 -3.86
CA ILE A 43 -45.28 -31.97 -3.02
C ILE A 43 -45.18 -31.03 -1.82
N MET A 44 -45.52 -29.74 -1.99
CA MET A 44 -45.55 -28.81 -0.88
C MET A 44 -46.72 -29.07 0.11
N LEU A 45 -47.91 -29.49 -0.40
CA LEU A 45 -49.06 -29.83 0.46
C LEU A 45 -48.85 -31.14 1.24
N SER A 46 -48.17 -32.13 0.66
CA SER A 46 -47.86 -33.38 1.37
C SER A 46 -46.76 -33.21 2.46
N ALA A 47 -45.84 -32.27 2.31
CA ALA A 47 -44.87 -31.92 3.34
C ALA A 47 -45.51 -31.15 4.54
N PHE A 48 -46.62 -30.42 4.31
CA PHE A 48 -47.33 -29.70 5.36
C PHE A 48 -48.28 -30.57 6.19
N LEU A 49 -48.68 -31.75 5.71
CA LEU A 49 -49.63 -32.62 6.41
C LEU A 49 -48.97 -33.66 7.34
N PHE A 50 -47.64 -33.80 7.30
CA PHE A 50 -46.88 -34.69 8.21
C PHE A 50 -45.95 -33.94 9.19
N GLY A 51 -45.88 -32.63 9.13
CA GLY A 51 -45.20 -31.81 10.13
C GLY A 51 -46.17 -31.51 11.27
N GLY A 52 -46.07 -32.28 12.35
CA GLY A 52 -46.75 -31.93 13.61
C GLY A 52 -46.41 -30.50 13.98
N VAL A 53 -47.41 -29.74 14.45
CA VAL A 53 -47.23 -28.40 15.02
C VAL A 53 -46.22 -28.47 16.15
N VAL A 54 -44.95 -28.25 15.84
CA VAL A 54 -44.00 -27.76 16.82
C VAL A 54 -44.21 -26.26 16.86
N ALA A 55 -44.86 -25.77 17.89
CA ALA A 55 -44.88 -24.37 18.21
C ALA A 55 -43.40 -23.94 18.38
N CYS A 56 -42.84 -23.29 17.35
CA CYS A 56 -41.66 -22.47 17.57
C CYS A 56 -42.12 -21.32 18.48
N SER A 57 -41.89 -21.44 19.76
CA SER A 57 -41.65 -20.27 20.55
C SER A 57 -40.44 -19.58 19.90
N ASP A 58 -40.58 -18.33 19.45
CA ASP A 58 -39.47 -17.42 19.17
C ASP A 58 -38.70 -17.18 20.49
N GLU A 59 -37.99 -18.16 20.98
CA GLU A 59 -36.76 -17.94 21.69
C GLU A 59 -35.73 -17.67 20.58
N GLN A 60 -35.47 -16.40 20.28
CA GLN A 60 -34.17 -15.98 19.81
C GLN A 60 -33.20 -16.59 20.80
N ALA A 61 -32.55 -17.68 20.39
CA ALA A 61 -31.35 -18.14 21.06
C ALA A 61 -30.35 -17.01 20.86
N THR A 62 -30.31 -16.08 21.80
CA THR A 62 -29.16 -15.20 21.98
C THR A 62 -28.01 -16.18 22.19
N GLU A 63 -27.16 -16.36 21.16
CA GLU A 63 -25.86 -16.98 21.36
C GLU A 63 -25.25 -16.27 22.55
N LYS A 64 -25.08 -17.01 23.64
CA LYS A 64 -24.48 -16.45 24.85
C LYS A 64 -23.05 -16.15 24.47
N GLN A 65 -22.75 -14.88 24.23
CA GLN A 65 -21.40 -14.43 23.94
C GLN A 65 -20.51 -14.92 25.07
N LEU A 66 -19.49 -15.68 24.75
CA LEU A 66 -18.49 -16.08 25.72
C LEU A 66 -17.79 -14.81 26.20
N THR A 67 -17.56 -14.73 27.50
CA THR A 67 -16.77 -13.65 28.10
C THR A 67 -15.60 -14.29 28.84
N ASP A 68 -14.46 -13.61 28.81
CA ASP A 68 -13.30 -13.97 29.62
C ASP A 68 -13.50 -13.66 31.12
N GLU A 69 -12.47 -13.89 31.92
CA GLU A 69 -12.52 -13.64 33.38
C GLU A 69 -12.69 -12.15 33.73
N SER A 70 -12.35 -11.23 32.82
CA SER A 70 -12.56 -9.78 32.97
C SER A 70 -13.98 -9.34 32.62
N GLY A 71 -14.79 -10.21 32.03
CA GLY A 71 -16.13 -9.93 31.55
C GLY A 71 -16.17 -9.36 30.11
N LEU A 72 -15.03 -9.28 29.44
CA LEU A 72 -14.96 -8.87 28.04
C LEU A 72 -15.44 -10.00 27.11
N PRO A 73 -15.95 -9.67 25.92
CA PRO A 73 -16.24 -10.65 24.88
C PRO A 73 -15.00 -11.48 24.54
N GLU A 74 -15.17 -12.76 24.28
CA GLU A 74 -14.12 -13.61 23.70
C GLU A 74 -14.59 -14.06 22.32
N TYR A 75 -14.01 -13.48 21.26
CA TYR A 75 -14.29 -13.89 19.89
C TYR A 75 -13.38 -15.03 19.46
N PRO A 76 -13.87 -15.95 18.62
CA PRO A 76 -13.02 -16.99 18.04
C PRO A 76 -11.94 -16.38 17.13
N ILE A 77 -10.80 -17.06 17.03
CA ILE A 77 -9.74 -16.65 16.09
C ILE A 77 -10.30 -16.66 14.66
N PRO A 78 -10.33 -15.52 13.95
CA PRO A 78 -10.92 -15.45 12.62
C PRO A 78 -10.02 -16.08 11.55
N ASP A 79 -10.62 -16.39 10.40
CA ASP A 79 -9.86 -16.68 9.18
C ASP A 79 -9.22 -15.39 8.65
N ARG A 80 -7.96 -15.18 8.94
CA ARG A 80 -7.19 -13.98 8.57
C ARG A 80 -6.99 -13.84 7.06
N THR A 81 -7.24 -14.87 6.27
CA THR A 81 -7.10 -14.79 4.80
C THR A 81 -8.23 -13.99 4.14
N THR A 82 -9.31 -13.73 4.87
CA THR A 82 -10.47 -12.97 4.41
C THR A 82 -10.58 -11.58 5.04
N ILE A 83 -9.73 -11.28 6.03
CA ILE A 83 -9.70 -10.01 6.75
C ILE A 83 -8.55 -9.16 6.21
N VAL A 84 -8.83 -7.89 5.91
CA VAL A 84 -7.79 -6.97 5.45
C VAL A 84 -6.74 -6.74 6.55
N ALA A 85 -5.51 -6.42 6.14
CA ALA A 85 -4.37 -6.25 7.04
C ALA A 85 -4.65 -5.28 8.21
N PHE A 86 -5.38 -4.21 7.92
CA PHE A 86 -5.86 -3.20 8.86
C PHE A 86 -6.99 -2.41 8.19
N PRO A 87 -7.85 -1.69 8.91
CA PRO A 87 -8.83 -0.79 8.30
C PRO A 87 -8.14 0.21 7.36
N GLY A 88 -8.61 0.30 6.11
CA GLY A 88 -7.98 1.13 5.09
C GLY A 88 -6.88 0.44 4.27
N ALA A 89 -6.61 -0.85 4.47
CA ALA A 89 -5.75 -1.63 3.58
C ALA A 89 -6.49 -2.02 2.30
N TYR A 90 -5.95 -1.60 1.15
CA TYR A 90 -6.50 -1.90 -0.17
C TYR A 90 -5.45 -2.51 -1.11
N GLY A 91 -5.84 -2.80 -2.33
CA GLY A 91 -4.95 -3.32 -3.36
C GLY A 91 -4.67 -4.81 -3.25
N ALA A 92 -3.68 -5.28 -4.00
CA ALA A 92 -3.35 -6.69 -4.12
C ALA A 92 -2.80 -7.30 -2.81
N GLY A 93 -2.12 -6.49 -1.99
CA GLY A 93 -1.56 -6.90 -0.69
C GLY A 93 -2.52 -6.79 0.49
N LYS A 94 -3.79 -6.43 0.30
CA LYS A 94 -4.71 -6.09 1.39
C LYS A 94 -4.96 -7.20 2.42
N TYR A 95 -4.72 -8.45 2.08
CA TYR A 95 -4.91 -9.60 2.98
C TYR A 95 -3.62 -10.07 3.66
N THR A 96 -2.56 -9.25 3.62
CA THR A 96 -1.33 -9.52 4.35
C THR A 96 -1.60 -9.58 5.86
N THR A 97 -1.17 -10.63 6.53
CA THR A 97 -1.42 -10.83 7.97
C THR A 97 -0.28 -10.35 8.85
N GLY A 98 0.93 -10.20 8.27
CA GLY A 98 2.11 -9.76 9.00
C GLY A 98 2.40 -10.57 10.25
N GLY A 99 2.69 -9.88 11.33
CA GLY A 99 3.01 -10.44 12.64
C GLY A 99 1.81 -10.68 13.58
N ALA A 100 0.57 -10.55 13.10
CA ALA A 100 -0.63 -10.60 13.93
C ALA A 100 -0.69 -11.84 14.86
N GLY A 101 -0.89 -11.60 16.17
CA GLY A 101 -0.95 -12.66 17.20
C GLY A 101 0.38 -13.36 17.46
N GLY A 102 1.51 -12.82 16.97
CA GLY A 102 2.85 -13.32 17.21
C GLY A 102 3.56 -12.65 18.38
N THR A 103 4.85 -12.94 18.53
CA THR A 103 5.70 -12.32 19.57
C THR A 103 5.86 -10.83 19.33
N VAL A 104 5.77 -10.03 20.38
CA VAL A 104 6.03 -8.59 20.34
C VAL A 104 7.50 -8.30 20.66
N TYR A 105 8.13 -7.44 19.86
CA TYR A 105 9.47 -6.93 20.10
C TYR A 105 9.42 -5.43 20.26
N ILE A 106 9.80 -4.94 21.42
CA ILE A 106 9.82 -3.51 21.73
C ILE A 106 11.21 -2.95 21.45
N VAL A 107 11.31 -1.99 20.53
CA VAL A 107 12.55 -1.27 20.24
C VAL A 107 12.72 -0.18 21.27
N THR A 108 13.82 -0.26 22.05
CA THR A 108 14.17 0.65 23.14
C THR A 108 15.49 1.38 22.90
N SER A 109 16.18 1.06 21.80
CA SER A 109 17.49 1.64 21.45
C SER A 109 17.53 2.01 19.97
N LEU A 110 18.11 3.17 19.67
CA LEU A 110 18.38 3.64 18.30
C LEU A 110 19.70 3.09 17.72
N ALA A 111 20.47 2.30 18.49
CA ALA A 111 21.66 1.63 17.96
C ALA A 111 21.30 0.59 16.87
N ASP A 112 22.24 0.35 15.95
CA ASP A 112 22.10 -0.63 14.87
C ASP A 112 23.10 -1.80 15.01
N ASP A 113 23.41 -2.20 16.22
CA ASP A 113 24.41 -3.23 16.56
C ASP A 113 23.84 -4.67 16.64
N GLY A 114 22.52 -4.83 16.57
CA GLY A 114 21.84 -6.14 16.64
C GLY A 114 21.67 -6.67 18.06
N VAL A 115 21.96 -5.88 19.09
CA VAL A 115 21.70 -6.23 20.50
C VAL A 115 20.20 -6.16 20.79
N VAL A 116 19.74 -6.94 21.78
CA VAL A 116 18.34 -6.93 22.25
C VAL A 116 17.88 -5.48 22.53
N GLY A 117 16.71 -5.13 22.03
CA GLY A 117 16.16 -3.77 22.11
C GLY A 117 16.44 -2.92 20.88
N THR A 118 17.24 -3.36 19.91
CA THR A 118 17.44 -2.66 18.63
C THR A 118 16.49 -3.16 17.54
N LEU A 119 16.19 -2.31 16.55
CA LEU A 119 15.36 -2.68 15.40
C LEU A 119 15.98 -3.85 14.61
N ARG A 120 17.31 -3.84 14.40
CA ARG A 120 18.02 -4.93 13.71
C ARG A 120 17.84 -6.26 14.43
N HIS A 121 17.95 -6.27 15.77
CA HIS A 121 17.70 -7.50 16.54
C HIS A 121 16.28 -8.04 16.30
N ALA A 122 15.25 -7.19 16.41
CA ALA A 122 13.86 -7.57 16.26
C ALA A 122 13.55 -8.11 14.84
N ILE A 123 14.10 -7.47 13.80
CA ILE A 123 13.97 -7.91 12.40
C ILE A 123 14.60 -9.29 12.17
N GLN A 124 15.73 -9.58 12.81
CA GLN A 124 16.46 -10.85 12.65
C GLN A 124 15.79 -12.04 13.32
N GLN A 125 14.81 -11.82 14.19
CA GLN A 125 14.10 -12.91 14.86
C GLN A 125 13.25 -13.71 13.86
N LYS A 126 12.94 -14.97 14.23
CA LYS A 126 12.12 -15.88 13.42
C LYS A 126 10.72 -16.01 14.01
N GLY A 127 9.81 -16.47 13.18
CA GLY A 127 8.41 -16.64 13.53
C GLY A 127 7.61 -15.36 13.43
N ARG A 128 6.30 -15.51 13.62
CA ARG A 128 5.33 -14.40 13.56
C ARG A 128 5.65 -13.37 14.64
N ARG A 129 5.79 -12.10 14.27
CA ARG A 129 6.19 -11.04 15.18
C ARG A 129 5.73 -9.66 14.81
N THR A 130 5.39 -8.86 15.81
CA THR A 130 5.11 -7.43 15.66
C THR A 130 6.21 -6.62 16.35
N ILE A 131 6.74 -5.61 15.67
CA ILE A 131 7.76 -4.71 16.20
C ILE A 131 7.09 -3.37 16.51
N VAL A 132 7.18 -2.96 17.76
CA VAL A 132 6.72 -1.66 18.28
C VAL A 132 7.89 -0.86 18.83
N PHE A 133 7.73 0.45 19.01
CA PHE A 133 8.82 1.34 19.39
C PHE A 133 8.49 2.09 20.69
N ALA A 134 9.34 1.95 21.68
CA ALA A 134 9.34 2.77 22.90
C ALA A 134 10.38 3.92 22.82
N VAL A 135 11.03 4.09 21.68
CA VAL A 135 11.98 5.17 21.38
C VAL A 135 11.71 5.71 19.98
N GLY A 136 11.82 7.03 19.81
CA GLY A 136 11.79 7.73 18.54
C GLY A 136 13.12 8.44 18.28
N GLY A 137 13.43 8.67 17.00
CA GLY A 137 14.68 9.32 16.58
C GLY A 137 15.28 8.68 15.32
N VAL A 138 16.56 8.97 15.09
CA VAL A 138 17.31 8.44 13.94
C VAL A 138 18.03 7.14 14.30
N ILE A 139 17.85 6.13 13.48
CA ILE A 139 18.67 4.91 13.48
C ILE A 139 19.67 5.03 12.33
N GLU A 140 20.94 5.26 12.65
CA GLU A 140 22.04 5.26 11.67
C GLU A 140 22.42 3.83 11.34
N LEU A 141 21.94 3.33 10.21
CA LEU A 141 22.16 1.95 9.78
C LEU A 141 23.64 1.74 9.45
N GLN A 142 24.27 0.76 10.09
CA GLN A 142 25.67 0.40 9.85
C GLN A 142 25.86 -0.37 8.55
N LYS A 143 24.84 -1.00 8.08
CA LYS A 143 24.75 -1.75 6.82
C LYS A 143 23.28 -1.92 6.42
N GLN A 144 23.03 -2.33 5.20
CA GLN A 144 21.69 -2.64 4.72
C GLN A 144 20.90 -3.45 5.76
N LEU A 145 19.69 -3.00 6.08
CA LEU A 145 18.79 -3.66 7.02
C LEU A 145 17.84 -4.57 6.23
N VAL A 146 18.08 -5.87 6.26
CA VAL A 146 17.35 -6.83 5.43
C VAL A 146 16.35 -7.63 6.26
N ILE A 147 15.08 -7.56 5.89
CA ILE A 147 14.02 -8.45 6.41
C ILE A 147 14.09 -9.75 5.62
N THR A 148 14.55 -10.84 6.25
CA THR A 148 14.69 -12.17 5.62
C THR A 148 13.77 -13.23 6.19
N ASN A 149 13.16 -12.98 7.34
CA ASN A 149 12.25 -13.91 8.01
C ASN A 149 10.81 -13.43 7.80
N ASP A 150 9.96 -14.34 7.38
CA ASP A 150 8.55 -14.09 7.08
C ASP A 150 7.73 -13.68 8.32
N ASP A 151 6.48 -13.28 8.10
CA ASP A 151 5.46 -13.03 9.13
C ASP A 151 5.81 -11.89 10.09
N ILE A 152 6.04 -10.69 9.55
CA ILE A 152 6.46 -9.52 10.34
C ILE A 152 5.55 -8.31 10.11
N THR A 153 5.22 -7.61 11.20
CA THR A 153 4.68 -6.25 11.19
C THR A 153 5.66 -5.29 11.84
N ILE A 154 6.00 -4.19 11.16
CA ILE A 154 6.76 -3.07 11.73
C ILE A 154 5.80 -1.91 11.91
N ALA A 155 5.45 -1.61 13.16
CA ALA A 155 4.47 -0.61 13.55
C ALA A 155 5.14 0.71 13.92
N GLY A 156 5.64 1.47 12.94
CA GLY A 156 6.33 2.75 13.16
C GLY A 156 5.46 3.82 13.84
N GLN A 157 4.13 3.71 13.76
CA GLN A 157 3.17 4.61 14.42
C GLN A 157 3.23 4.59 15.94
N THR A 158 3.87 3.58 16.56
CA THR A 158 4.04 3.52 18.02
C THR A 158 5.21 4.35 18.54
N ALA A 159 6.11 4.78 17.64
CA ALA A 159 7.30 5.50 18.04
C ALA A 159 6.97 6.92 18.58
N PRO A 160 7.51 7.30 19.73
CA PRO A 160 7.28 8.62 20.31
C PRO A 160 7.96 9.74 19.51
N GLY A 161 7.65 11.00 19.85
CA GLY A 161 8.25 12.18 19.25
C GLY A 161 7.93 12.31 17.76
N LYS A 162 8.96 12.46 16.94
CA LYS A 162 8.81 12.56 15.47
C LYS A 162 8.86 11.20 14.77
N GLY A 163 8.74 10.11 15.51
CA GLY A 163 8.77 8.74 14.96
C GLY A 163 10.18 8.22 14.70
N ILE A 164 10.29 7.16 13.91
CA ILE A 164 11.57 6.53 13.52
C ILE A 164 11.97 6.98 12.12
N CYS A 165 13.25 7.36 12.00
CA CYS A 165 13.90 7.64 10.72
C CYS A 165 15.14 6.74 10.54
N LEU A 166 15.18 5.97 9.48
CA LEU A 166 16.33 5.16 9.07
C LEU A 166 17.22 6.00 8.15
N LYS A 167 18.52 6.01 8.42
CA LYS A 167 19.54 6.82 7.74
C LYS A 167 20.68 5.95 7.24
N ASP A 168 21.41 6.42 6.25
CA ASP A 168 22.68 5.92 5.73
C ASP A 168 22.62 4.66 4.87
N ASN A 169 21.67 3.77 5.07
CA ASN A 169 21.54 2.50 4.32
C ASN A 169 20.08 2.15 4.03
N THR A 170 19.89 1.21 3.13
CA THR A 170 18.59 0.73 2.66
C THR A 170 17.89 -0.17 3.68
N LEU A 171 16.57 -0.01 3.80
CA LEU A 171 15.69 -1.05 4.34
C LEU A 171 15.23 -1.96 3.19
N ARG A 172 15.69 -3.22 3.17
CA ARG A 172 15.35 -4.21 2.15
C ARG A 172 14.33 -5.23 2.62
N VAL A 173 13.24 -5.39 1.88
CA VAL A 173 12.23 -6.43 2.11
C VAL A 173 12.57 -7.65 1.25
N ASN A 174 12.94 -8.77 1.89
CA ASN A 174 13.23 -10.04 1.24
C ASN A 174 12.56 -11.21 1.99
N ALA A 175 11.31 -11.03 2.37
CA ALA A 175 10.50 -11.98 3.13
C ALA A 175 9.05 -11.93 2.64
N ASN A 176 8.28 -12.96 3.00
CA ASN A 176 6.85 -13.03 2.73
C ASN A 176 6.07 -12.52 3.94
N ASN A 177 4.82 -12.11 3.69
CA ASN A 177 3.88 -11.72 4.72
C ASN A 177 4.40 -10.58 5.60
N VAL A 178 4.65 -9.42 4.96
CA VAL A 178 5.30 -8.25 5.57
C VAL A 178 4.37 -7.06 5.57
N ILE A 179 4.17 -6.45 6.73
CA ILE A 179 3.49 -5.16 6.91
C ILE A 179 4.51 -4.15 7.44
N ILE A 180 4.69 -3.02 6.74
CA ILE A 180 5.52 -1.89 7.21
C ILE A 180 4.67 -0.63 7.18
N ARG A 181 4.56 0.04 8.32
CA ARG A 181 3.74 1.25 8.45
C ARG A 181 4.48 2.36 9.17
N PHE A 182 4.29 3.60 8.71
CA PHE A 182 4.71 4.84 9.36
C PHE A 182 6.22 4.95 9.64
N LEU A 183 7.07 4.33 8.81
CA LEU A 183 8.52 4.51 8.85
C LEU A 183 8.98 5.62 7.91
N ARG A 184 10.07 6.27 8.28
CA ARG A 184 10.83 7.15 7.41
C ARG A 184 12.14 6.46 7.03
N CYS A 185 12.47 6.45 5.73
CA CYS A 185 13.74 6.00 5.19
C CYS A 185 14.36 7.19 4.44
N ARG A 186 15.18 7.97 5.13
CA ARG A 186 15.86 9.15 4.57
C ARG A 186 17.35 8.87 4.51
N MET A 187 17.77 8.27 3.40
CA MET A 187 19.09 7.65 3.28
C MET A 187 20.24 8.65 3.38
N GLY A 188 20.28 9.63 2.48
CA GLY A 188 21.38 10.59 2.38
C GLY A 188 22.63 10.04 1.70
N ASP A 189 23.59 10.94 1.40
CA ASP A 189 24.83 10.61 0.68
C ASP A 189 26.11 10.65 1.56
N GLU A 190 25.97 10.87 2.86
CA GLU A 190 27.11 11.01 3.78
C GLU A 190 28.03 9.77 3.80
N LYS A 191 27.47 8.58 3.77
CA LYS A 191 28.23 7.33 3.76
C LYS A 191 28.69 6.90 2.37
N ARG A 192 28.30 7.64 1.31
CA ARG A 192 28.66 7.35 -0.08
C ARG A 192 28.27 5.94 -0.51
N ILE A 193 27.09 5.48 -0.10
CA ILE A 193 26.50 4.19 -0.46
C ILE A 193 25.53 4.45 -1.58
N GLU A 194 25.69 3.72 -2.72
CA GLU A 194 24.77 3.74 -3.85
C GLU A 194 23.69 2.69 -3.62
N ASP A 195 22.46 3.13 -3.25
CA ASP A 195 21.34 2.23 -3.02
C ASP A 195 20.00 3.01 -2.98
N ASP A 196 18.90 2.27 -2.90
CA ASP A 196 17.55 2.78 -2.66
C ASP A 196 17.34 3.15 -1.18
N ALA A 197 16.42 4.06 -0.88
CA ALA A 197 16.05 4.31 0.50
C ALA A 197 15.27 3.11 1.09
N MET A 198 14.37 2.50 0.30
CA MET A 198 13.68 1.25 0.64
C MET A 198 13.52 0.41 -0.62
N ASN A 199 13.75 -0.91 -0.52
CA ASN A 199 13.46 -1.78 -1.65
C ASN A 199 13.01 -3.21 -1.27
N GLY A 200 12.51 -3.94 -2.28
CA GLY A 200 12.04 -5.32 -2.12
C GLY A 200 11.85 -5.99 -3.47
N TYR A 201 12.79 -5.79 -4.39
CA TYR A 201 12.68 -6.35 -5.73
C TYR A 201 13.10 -7.82 -5.81
N GLN A 202 12.45 -8.54 -6.74
CA GLN A 202 12.72 -9.94 -7.07
C GLN A 202 12.82 -10.10 -8.59
N ASN A 203 13.78 -10.91 -9.02
CA ASN A 203 14.01 -11.16 -10.45
C ASN A 203 13.30 -12.44 -10.96
N ASN A 204 12.82 -13.28 -10.05
CA ASN A 204 12.15 -14.53 -10.36
C ASN A 204 10.70 -14.53 -9.90
N TYR A 205 9.80 -15.16 -10.66
CA TYR A 205 8.43 -15.43 -10.24
C TYR A 205 8.37 -16.77 -9.47
N PRO A 206 7.59 -16.88 -8.38
CA PRO A 206 6.59 -15.89 -7.86
C PRO A 206 7.17 -14.76 -7.01
N GLY A 207 8.48 -14.72 -6.72
CA GLY A 207 9.08 -13.72 -5.85
C GLY A 207 8.62 -13.83 -4.40
N LYS A 208 8.64 -12.71 -3.67
CA LYS A 208 8.06 -12.62 -2.32
C LYS A 208 6.58 -12.28 -2.40
N GLN A 209 5.81 -12.66 -1.36
CA GLN A 209 4.35 -12.61 -1.42
C GLN A 209 3.73 -11.95 -0.20
N ASN A 210 2.56 -11.33 -0.39
CA ASN A 210 1.78 -10.71 0.66
C ASN A 210 2.58 -9.62 1.38
N ILE A 211 2.75 -8.50 0.73
CA ILE A 211 3.51 -7.36 1.27
C ILE A 211 2.67 -6.10 1.15
N ILE A 212 2.57 -5.34 2.23
CA ILE A 212 1.96 -4.00 2.22
C ILE A 212 2.87 -2.98 2.90
N ILE A 213 3.15 -1.89 2.17
CA ILE A 213 3.89 -0.72 2.64
C ILE A 213 2.89 0.43 2.72
N ASP A 214 2.69 0.97 3.91
CA ASP A 214 1.62 1.93 4.19
C ASP A 214 2.13 3.15 4.96
N HIS A 215 1.78 4.36 4.51
CA HIS A 215 2.15 5.62 5.16
C HIS A 215 3.65 5.73 5.51
N CYS A 216 4.53 5.31 4.61
CA CYS A 216 5.97 5.49 4.77
C CYS A 216 6.46 6.71 3.96
N SER A 217 7.56 7.32 4.42
CA SER A 217 8.22 8.42 3.71
C SER A 217 9.63 8.01 3.32
N MET A 218 9.93 7.98 2.03
CA MET A 218 11.23 7.62 1.46
C MET A 218 11.84 8.82 0.74
N SER A 219 13.08 9.17 1.06
CA SER A 219 13.75 10.32 0.45
C SER A 219 15.27 10.23 0.50
N TRP A 220 15.93 11.13 -0.25
CA TRP A 220 17.37 11.34 -0.25
C TRP A 220 18.15 10.07 -0.63
N SER A 221 17.54 9.22 -1.45
CA SER A 221 18.21 8.06 -2.02
C SER A 221 19.27 8.46 -3.04
N THR A 222 20.28 7.64 -3.16
CA THR A 222 21.35 7.82 -4.15
C THR A 222 21.08 7.05 -5.45
N ASP A 223 20.09 6.14 -5.43
CA ASP A 223 19.49 5.48 -6.60
C ASP A 223 17.99 5.77 -6.61
N GLU A 224 17.07 4.84 -6.35
CA GLU A 224 15.64 5.10 -6.25
C GLU A 224 15.18 5.33 -4.80
N CYS A 225 14.11 6.12 -4.63
CA CYS A 225 13.48 6.22 -3.33
C CYS A 225 12.84 4.91 -2.87
N ALA A 226 12.11 4.21 -3.78
CA ALA A 226 11.57 2.91 -3.45
C ALA A 226 11.35 2.04 -4.68
N SER A 227 12.02 0.87 -4.75
CA SER A 227 11.89 -0.11 -5.83
C SER A 227 11.26 -1.41 -5.36
N PHE A 228 10.05 -1.73 -5.86
CA PHE A 228 9.34 -2.96 -5.58
C PHE A 228 8.79 -3.57 -6.86
N TYR A 229 9.34 -4.69 -7.29
CA TYR A 229 8.89 -5.44 -8.47
C TYR A 229 9.16 -6.94 -8.32
N GLY A 230 8.46 -7.74 -9.13
CA GLY A 230 8.56 -9.19 -9.10
C GLY A 230 7.95 -9.86 -7.87
N ASN A 231 7.27 -9.12 -7.00
CA ASN A 231 6.55 -9.63 -5.85
C ASN A 231 5.10 -10.01 -6.23
N THR A 232 4.48 -10.86 -5.43
CA THR A 232 3.09 -11.27 -5.61
C THR A 232 2.21 -10.75 -4.45
N ASN A 233 1.00 -10.29 -4.76
CA ASN A 233 0.10 -9.68 -3.78
C ASN A 233 0.78 -8.52 -3.03
N PHE A 234 1.24 -7.53 -3.79
CA PHE A 234 1.95 -6.36 -3.26
C PHE A 234 1.06 -5.11 -3.26
N THR A 235 1.14 -4.32 -2.21
CA THR A 235 0.56 -2.96 -2.18
C THR A 235 1.54 -1.97 -1.58
N MET A 236 1.68 -0.80 -2.24
CA MET A 236 2.25 0.42 -1.65
C MET A 236 1.19 1.50 -1.70
N GLN A 237 0.81 2.02 -0.54
CA GLN A 237 -0.25 2.99 -0.41
C GLN A 237 0.10 4.14 0.54
N TRP A 238 -0.41 5.34 0.26
CA TRP A 238 -0.30 6.52 1.11
C TRP A 238 1.14 6.89 1.48
N CYS A 239 2.11 6.54 0.64
CA CYS A 239 3.52 6.86 0.86
C CYS A 239 3.91 8.20 0.23
N ILE A 240 4.96 8.83 0.76
CA ILE A 240 5.66 9.95 0.11
C ILE A 240 7.03 9.46 -0.35
N LEU A 241 7.31 9.58 -1.64
CA LEU A 241 8.61 9.39 -2.25
C LEU A 241 9.08 10.75 -2.75
N SER A 242 10.21 11.25 -2.24
CA SER A 242 10.61 12.62 -2.58
C SER A 242 12.12 12.82 -2.60
N GLU A 243 12.57 13.79 -3.39
CA GLU A 243 13.93 14.32 -3.35
C GLU A 243 15.00 13.23 -3.44
N SER A 244 14.91 12.31 -4.40
CA SER A 244 16.04 11.47 -4.77
C SER A 244 17.19 12.33 -5.29
N LEU A 245 18.43 12.00 -4.90
CA LEU A 245 19.60 12.86 -5.10
C LEU A 245 20.13 12.75 -6.54
N TRP A 246 20.11 13.86 -7.28
CA TRP A 246 20.37 13.83 -8.72
C TRP A 246 21.86 13.68 -9.07
N HIS A 247 22.73 14.66 -8.74
CA HIS A 247 24.17 14.59 -9.00
C HIS A 247 24.92 14.27 -7.69
N SER A 248 24.59 13.14 -7.09
CA SER A 248 25.15 12.73 -5.81
C SER A 248 26.43 11.91 -5.99
N ILE A 249 26.43 10.69 -5.50
CA ILE A 249 27.61 9.81 -5.45
C ILE A 249 27.50 8.62 -6.41
N HIS A 250 26.37 8.50 -7.12
CA HIS A 250 26.10 7.39 -8.01
C HIS A 250 27.16 7.29 -9.13
N GLU A 251 27.64 6.08 -9.46
CA GLU A 251 28.71 5.85 -10.46
C GLU A 251 28.34 6.36 -11.86
N LYS A 252 27.04 6.42 -12.20
CA LYS A 252 26.52 6.95 -13.47
C LYS A 252 26.33 8.48 -13.45
N GLU A 253 26.90 9.17 -12.48
CA GLU A 253 26.78 10.62 -12.26
C GLU A 253 25.34 11.07 -12.00
N ALA A 254 24.62 11.61 -13.01
CA ALA A 254 23.26 12.10 -12.84
C ALA A 254 22.25 10.95 -12.68
N HIS A 255 21.64 10.83 -11.49
CA HIS A 255 20.65 9.81 -11.16
C HIS A 255 19.41 10.44 -10.54
N GLY A 256 19.00 10.12 -9.32
CA GLY A 256 17.91 10.76 -8.61
C GLY A 256 16.53 10.33 -9.09
N TYR A 257 16.15 9.09 -8.81
CA TYR A 257 14.95 8.47 -9.36
C TYR A 257 13.88 8.13 -8.30
N GLY A 258 12.60 8.14 -8.72
CA GLY A 258 11.49 7.81 -7.83
C GLY A 258 11.45 6.32 -7.47
N GLY A 259 11.19 5.44 -8.43
CA GLY A 259 11.15 4.00 -8.16
C GLY A 259 10.93 3.12 -9.38
N ILE A 260 11.35 1.86 -9.27
CA ILE A 260 10.98 0.79 -10.22
C ILE A 260 9.89 -0.05 -9.58
N TRP A 261 8.72 -0.08 -10.23
CA TRP A 261 7.50 -0.71 -9.70
C TRP A 261 7.01 -1.83 -10.61
N GLY A 262 6.46 -2.91 -10.02
CA GLY A 262 5.93 -4.06 -10.75
C GLY A 262 5.43 -5.14 -9.80
N GLY A 263 4.88 -6.24 -10.35
CA GLY A 263 4.47 -7.41 -9.57
C GLY A 263 3.29 -8.19 -10.16
N SER A 264 2.86 -9.22 -9.44
CA SER A 264 2.03 -10.27 -10.00
C SER A 264 0.96 -10.82 -9.03
N PRO A 265 -0.11 -10.09 -8.71
CA PRO A 265 -0.40 -8.68 -8.99
C PRO A 265 0.27 -7.73 -8.00
N ALA A 266 0.32 -6.43 -8.40
CA ALA A 266 0.73 -5.35 -7.52
C ALA A 266 -0.18 -4.12 -7.68
N THR A 267 -0.34 -3.36 -6.60
CA THR A 267 -1.10 -2.10 -6.59
C THR A 267 -0.29 -0.99 -5.95
N PHE A 268 -0.18 0.12 -6.64
CA PHE A 268 0.46 1.35 -6.17
C PHE A 268 -0.58 2.46 -6.22
N HIS A 269 -1.05 2.91 -5.06
CA HIS A 269 -2.14 3.88 -5.01
C HIS A 269 -1.99 4.91 -3.91
N HIS A 270 -2.52 6.10 -4.16
CA HIS A 270 -2.52 7.22 -3.22
C HIS A 270 -1.13 7.60 -2.68
N ASN A 271 -0.09 7.43 -3.51
CA ASN A 271 1.26 7.85 -3.17
C ASN A 271 1.57 9.23 -3.77
N LEU A 272 2.42 9.99 -3.11
CA LEU A 272 3.01 11.22 -3.63
C LEU A 272 4.44 10.94 -4.09
N LEU A 273 4.73 11.19 -5.37
CA LEU A 273 6.08 11.19 -5.93
C LEU A 273 6.44 12.64 -6.27
N ALA A 274 7.45 13.21 -5.64
CA ALA A 274 7.80 14.62 -5.79
C ALA A 274 9.29 14.86 -5.95
N HIS A 275 9.67 15.75 -6.87
CA HIS A 275 11.04 16.19 -7.09
C HIS A 275 12.01 15.05 -7.47
N HIS A 276 11.66 14.30 -8.51
CA HIS A 276 12.51 13.24 -9.07
C HIS A 276 12.96 13.59 -10.49
N SER A 277 14.22 13.25 -10.81
CA SER A 277 14.71 13.45 -12.17
C SER A 277 14.07 12.49 -13.17
N ASN A 278 13.64 11.31 -12.72
CA ASN A 278 13.05 10.27 -13.57
C ASN A 278 12.35 9.17 -12.75
N ARG A 279 11.81 8.16 -13.41
CA ARG A 279 11.16 6.97 -12.79
C ARG A 279 10.04 7.31 -11.81
N THR A 280 9.01 8.03 -12.30
CA THR A 280 7.85 8.45 -11.50
C THR A 280 6.52 7.77 -11.91
N PRO A 281 6.44 6.44 -11.88
CA PRO A 281 7.51 5.44 -11.72
C PRO A 281 8.06 4.90 -13.05
N ARG A 282 9.15 4.11 -13.02
CA ARG A 282 9.43 3.14 -14.06
C ARG A 282 8.65 1.85 -13.75
N LEU A 283 7.79 1.40 -14.64
CA LEU A 283 7.19 0.07 -14.53
C LEU A 283 8.19 -0.98 -15.03
N CYS A 284 8.48 -1.98 -14.19
CA CYS A 284 9.54 -2.97 -14.45
C CYS A 284 9.24 -3.82 -15.68
N GLY A 285 8.01 -4.27 -15.80
CA GLY A 285 7.68 -5.31 -16.75
C GLY A 285 8.22 -6.68 -16.34
N SER A 286 8.00 -7.64 -17.20
CA SER A 286 8.47 -9.02 -17.00
C SER A 286 9.92 -9.25 -17.44
N ARG A 287 10.67 -8.19 -17.72
CA ARG A 287 12.02 -8.26 -18.31
C ARG A 287 13.01 -9.14 -17.53
N TYR A 288 12.85 -9.29 -16.23
CA TYR A 288 13.69 -10.16 -15.40
C TYR A 288 13.05 -11.52 -15.13
N SER A 289 11.74 -11.58 -14.94
CA SER A 289 11.02 -12.82 -14.65
C SER A 289 10.69 -13.65 -15.88
N ASN A 290 10.66 -13.06 -17.07
CA ASN A 290 10.17 -13.63 -18.33
C ASN A 290 8.73 -14.20 -18.20
N ARG A 291 7.87 -13.55 -17.39
CA ARG A 291 6.52 -13.98 -17.09
C ARG A 291 5.53 -12.85 -17.32
N ALA A 292 5.43 -12.41 -18.60
CA ALA A 292 4.47 -11.37 -19.01
C ALA A 292 3.01 -11.76 -18.75
N ASP A 293 2.69 -13.04 -18.69
CA ASP A 293 1.35 -13.57 -18.42
C ASP A 293 0.86 -13.28 -17.00
N VAL A 294 1.76 -13.13 -16.03
CA VAL A 294 1.42 -12.89 -14.61
C VAL A 294 1.72 -11.46 -14.14
N GLU A 295 2.56 -10.71 -14.83
CA GLU A 295 2.86 -9.32 -14.49
C GLU A 295 1.60 -8.47 -14.66
N LYS A 296 1.04 -7.97 -13.55
CA LYS A 296 -0.22 -7.20 -13.52
C LYS A 296 -0.13 -6.09 -12.50
N VAL A 297 -0.27 -4.84 -12.93
CA VAL A 297 -0.09 -3.68 -12.06
C VAL A 297 -1.23 -2.69 -12.17
N ASP A 298 -1.79 -2.30 -11.02
CA ASP A 298 -2.62 -1.11 -10.88
C ASP A 298 -1.76 0.07 -10.42
N LEU A 299 -1.63 1.08 -11.25
CA LEU A 299 -1.06 2.39 -10.95
C LEU A 299 -2.19 3.41 -10.94
N CYS A 300 -2.71 3.74 -9.76
CA CYS A 300 -3.94 4.52 -9.67
C CYS A 300 -3.96 5.49 -8.49
N ASN A 301 -4.62 6.63 -8.68
CA ASN A 301 -4.79 7.67 -7.66
C ASN A 301 -3.47 8.18 -7.03
N ASN A 302 -2.33 8.06 -7.72
CA ASN A 302 -1.08 8.66 -7.26
C ASN A 302 -1.00 10.13 -7.70
N VAL A 303 -0.26 10.91 -6.93
CA VAL A 303 0.11 12.29 -7.28
C VAL A 303 1.57 12.32 -7.69
N ILE A 304 1.85 12.83 -8.87
CA ILE A 304 3.19 12.97 -9.42
C ILE A 304 3.48 14.47 -9.59
N TYR A 305 4.51 14.97 -8.91
CA TYR A 305 4.85 16.38 -8.91
C TYR A 305 6.30 16.63 -9.32
N ASN A 306 6.52 17.61 -10.18
CA ASN A 306 7.83 18.20 -10.50
C ASN A 306 8.90 17.20 -10.92
N TRP A 307 8.61 16.38 -11.93
CA TRP A 307 9.54 15.42 -12.54
C TRP A 307 10.27 16.02 -13.74
N THR A 308 11.32 15.35 -14.22
CA THR A 308 11.96 15.62 -15.52
C THR A 308 12.17 14.32 -16.32
N ASN A 309 12.84 14.42 -17.45
CA ASN A 309 13.14 13.34 -18.39
C ASN A 309 11.88 12.61 -18.88
N GLU A 310 11.77 11.31 -18.66
CA GLU A 310 10.63 10.54 -19.19
C GLU A 310 9.45 10.44 -18.22
N GLY A 311 9.63 10.86 -16.96
CA GLY A 311 8.58 10.73 -15.95
C GLY A 311 8.22 9.27 -15.71
N ALA A 312 6.98 8.86 -16.08
CA ALA A 312 6.52 7.48 -15.98
C ALA A 312 6.74 6.71 -17.29
N TYR A 313 7.40 5.54 -17.21
CA TYR A 313 7.74 4.75 -18.41
C TYR A 313 8.05 3.27 -18.12
N GLY A 314 8.32 2.51 -19.19
CA GLY A 314 8.82 1.13 -19.11
C GLY A 314 7.78 0.09 -19.47
N ALA A 315 7.53 -0.90 -18.60
CA ALA A 315 6.53 -1.95 -18.75
C ALA A 315 6.78 -2.90 -19.94
N GLN A 316 8.00 -3.43 -20.03
CA GLN A 316 8.37 -4.42 -21.04
C GLN A 316 7.73 -5.77 -20.70
N GLY A 317 6.51 -6.03 -21.19
CA GLY A 317 5.68 -7.21 -20.93
C GLY A 317 4.80 -7.06 -19.69
N GLY A 318 3.59 -7.61 -19.75
CA GLY A 318 2.59 -7.57 -18.68
C GLY A 318 1.35 -6.73 -19.00
N TYR A 319 0.53 -6.47 -17.98
CA TYR A 319 -0.77 -5.82 -18.07
C TYR A 319 -0.90 -4.71 -17.03
N TYR A 320 -1.28 -3.51 -17.47
CA TYR A 320 -1.20 -2.30 -16.66
C TYR A 320 -2.47 -1.48 -16.71
N ASN A 321 -3.04 -1.14 -15.57
CA ASN A 321 -4.05 -0.09 -15.43
C ASN A 321 -3.36 1.18 -14.93
N ILE A 322 -3.40 2.25 -15.71
CA ILE A 322 -2.88 3.59 -15.35
C ILE A 322 -4.09 4.51 -15.23
N MET A 323 -4.63 4.65 -14.02
CA MET A 323 -5.96 5.22 -13.82
C MET A 323 -5.97 6.33 -12.77
N ASN A 324 -6.66 7.43 -13.11
CA ASN A 324 -7.00 8.49 -12.15
C ASN A 324 -5.80 9.01 -11.35
N ASN A 325 -4.59 9.02 -11.95
CA ASN A 325 -3.43 9.66 -11.35
C ASN A 325 -3.45 11.17 -11.65
N TYR A 326 -2.92 11.96 -10.73
CA TYR A 326 -2.82 13.40 -10.87
C TYR A 326 -1.37 13.81 -11.07
N TYR A 327 -1.06 14.33 -12.24
CA TYR A 327 0.26 14.83 -12.63
C TYR A 327 0.25 16.36 -12.52
N LYS A 328 0.98 16.91 -11.56
CA LYS A 328 1.09 18.35 -11.36
C LYS A 328 2.45 18.85 -11.83
N LEU A 329 2.43 19.68 -12.84
CA LEU A 329 3.66 20.32 -13.32
C LEU A 329 4.22 21.27 -12.27
N GLY A 330 5.50 21.08 -11.99
CA GLY A 330 6.29 22.03 -11.24
C GLY A 330 7.30 22.77 -12.14
N PRO A 331 8.17 23.61 -11.56
CA PRO A 331 9.13 24.41 -12.32
C PRO A 331 10.13 23.60 -13.15
N ALA A 332 10.47 22.35 -12.75
CA ALA A 332 11.30 21.43 -13.53
C ALA A 332 10.50 20.80 -14.67
N SER A 333 9.32 20.26 -14.39
CA SER A 333 8.46 19.58 -15.38
C SER A 333 8.02 20.51 -16.49
N ALA A 334 7.75 21.78 -16.20
CA ALA A 334 7.36 22.78 -17.20
C ALA A 334 8.39 22.97 -18.32
N LYS A 335 9.66 22.66 -18.05
CA LYS A 335 10.78 22.76 -19.00
C LYS A 335 11.07 21.45 -19.73
N ASP A 336 10.46 20.36 -19.30
CA ASP A 336 10.68 19.05 -19.87
C ASP A 336 9.81 18.81 -21.11
N LYS A 337 10.38 18.12 -22.09
CA LYS A 337 9.67 17.76 -23.34
C LYS A 337 8.55 16.75 -23.14
N THR A 338 8.47 16.13 -21.98
CA THR A 338 7.43 15.15 -21.62
C THR A 338 6.34 15.73 -20.72
N HIS A 339 6.27 17.06 -20.61
CA HIS A 339 5.33 17.80 -19.77
C HIS A 339 3.84 17.48 -19.98
N ALA A 340 3.46 16.86 -21.10
CA ALA A 340 2.08 16.47 -21.41
C ALA A 340 1.91 14.95 -21.52
N ARG A 341 2.86 14.15 -20.97
CA ARG A 341 2.87 12.69 -21.10
C ARG A 341 2.56 11.98 -19.80
N PHE A 342 1.55 11.10 -19.85
CA PHE A 342 1.25 10.21 -18.73
C PHE A 342 2.14 8.97 -18.70
N PHE A 343 2.46 8.40 -19.87
CA PHE A 343 3.31 7.20 -19.92
C PHE A 343 4.05 7.01 -21.24
N THR A 344 5.29 6.50 -21.15
CA THR A 344 6.05 6.04 -22.32
C THR A 344 6.28 4.54 -22.22
N ALA A 345 5.59 3.75 -23.07
CA ALA A 345 5.75 2.30 -23.13
C ALA A 345 7.05 1.91 -23.83
N TYR A 346 7.79 0.97 -23.24
CA TYR A 346 9.01 0.41 -23.80
C TYR A 346 8.75 -1.00 -24.32
N ILE A 347 9.38 -1.30 -25.43
CA ILE A 347 9.51 -2.65 -25.97
C ILE A 347 10.81 -3.24 -25.46
N ASP A 348 10.83 -4.52 -25.12
CA ASP A 348 12.04 -5.18 -24.63
C ASP A 348 13.10 -5.28 -25.72
N ASP A 349 14.35 -5.06 -25.37
CA ASP A 349 15.49 -5.09 -26.27
C ASP A 349 16.28 -6.40 -26.23
N GLY A 350 15.80 -7.39 -25.45
CA GLY A 350 16.38 -8.72 -25.31
C GLY A 350 17.65 -8.78 -24.45
N LYS A 351 17.96 -7.70 -23.69
CA LYS A 351 19.16 -7.67 -22.85
C LYS A 351 19.01 -8.31 -21.47
N ASN A 352 17.77 -8.65 -21.09
CA ASN A 352 17.46 -9.27 -19.82
C ASN A 352 16.99 -10.72 -20.00
N ALA A 353 16.08 -11.21 -19.19
CA ALA A 353 15.66 -12.60 -19.21
C ALA A 353 14.65 -12.94 -20.31
N GLN A 354 13.98 -11.94 -20.90
CA GLN A 354 12.97 -12.14 -21.94
C GLN A 354 13.46 -11.73 -23.33
N ASP A 355 12.77 -12.22 -24.37
CA ASP A 355 13.12 -11.95 -25.76
C ASP A 355 12.86 -10.49 -26.16
N ALA A 356 13.64 -10.01 -27.13
CA ALA A 356 13.40 -8.73 -27.76
C ALA A 356 12.03 -8.70 -28.45
N GLY A 357 11.36 -7.54 -28.37
CA GLY A 357 10.03 -7.35 -28.96
C GLY A 357 8.87 -7.64 -28.02
N VAL A 358 9.09 -8.14 -26.81
CA VAL A 358 8.05 -8.28 -25.78
C VAL A 358 7.62 -6.90 -25.30
N PHE A 359 6.30 -6.69 -25.14
CA PHE A 359 5.69 -5.43 -24.73
C PHE A 359 4.50 -5.65 -23.80
N GLY A 360 4.14 -4.60 -23.05
CA GLY A 360 2.98 -4.60 -22.15
C GLY A 360 1.70 -4.11 -22.83
N TYR A 361 0.56 -4.43 -22.20
CA TYR A 361 -0.77 -3.94 -22.57
C TYR A 361 -1.29 -2.98 -21.51
N PHE A 362 -1.95 -1.91 -21.95
CA PHE A 362 -2.28 -0.78 -21.08
C PHE A 362 -3.76 -0.36 -21.21
N TYR A 363 -4.40 -0.19 -20.06
CA TYR A 363 -5.61 0.62 -19.95
C TYR A 363 -5.23 1.95 -19.31
N VAL A 364 -5.47 3.06 -19.99
CA VAL A 364 -5.06 4.42 -19.56
C VAL A 364 -6.27 5.34 -19.58
N ASN A 365 -6.76 5.75 -18.40
CA ASN A 365 -7.97 6.55 -18.31
C ASN A 365 -8.07 7.39 -17.03
N GLY A 366 -8.71 8.55 -17.12
CA GLY A 366 -9.03 9.40 -15.98
C GLY A 366 -7.83 10.14 -15.38
N ASN A 367 -6.63 10.04 -15.96
CA ASN A 367 -5.47 10.78 -15.50
C ASN A 367 -5.59 12.27 -15.87
N ILE A 368 -5.12 13.14 -14.99
CA ILE A 368 -5.14 14.60 -15.17
C ILE A 368 -3.72 15.15 -15.14
N MET A 369 -3.42 16.07 -16.07
CA MET A 369 -2.22 16.89 -16.10
C MET A 369 -2.59 18.31 -15.70
N ASP A 370 -2.11 18.78 -14.56
CA ASP A 370 -2.32 20.11 -14.01
C ASP A 370 -1.14 21.04 -14.31
N ASN A 371 -1.38 22.13 -14.99
CA ASN A 371 -0.40 23.16 -15.33
C ASN A 371 -0.73 24.54 -14.71
N THR A 372 -1.60 24.59 -13.72
CA THR A 372 -2.12 25.84 -13.16
C THR A 372 -1.08 26.69 -12.45
N CYS A 373 0.04 26.09 -12.00
CA CYS A 373 1.09 26.76 -11.24
C CYS A 373 2.35 27.09 -12.07
N VAL A 374 2.32 26.90 -13.40
CA VAL A 374 3.49 27.13 -14.27
C VAL A 374 3.12 27.91 -15.51
N ASP A 375 4.04 28.78 -15.96
CA ASP A 375 3.90 29.51 -17.21
C ASP A 375 4.36 28.65 -18.39
N LEU A 376 3.44 28.36 -19.30
CA LEU A 376 3.68 27.55 -20.49
C LEU A 376 3.36 28.30 -21.76
N SER A 377 4.05 27.98 -22.86
CA SER A 377 3.71 28.44 -24.18
C SER A 377 2.32 27.97 -24.60
N GLY A 378 1.69 28.69 -25.56
CA GLY A 378 0.39 28.28 -26.06
C GLY A 378 0.37 26.92 -26.74
N GLU A 379 1.50 26.42 -27.24
CA GLU A 379 1.66 25.07 -27.79
C GLU A 379 1.63 24.03 -26.67
N GLN A 380 2.43 24.20 -25.62
CA GLN A 380 2.45 23.30 -24.44
C GLN A 380 1.07 23.23 -23.77
N GLN A 381 0.35 24.36 -23.66
CA GLN A 381 -1.02 24.38 -23.13
C GLN A 381 -1.99 23.53 -23.98
N LYS A 382 -1.85 23.58 -25.33
CA LYS A 382 -2.65 22.74 -26.24
C LYS A 382 -2.32 21.24 -26.10
N GLU A 383 -1.04 20.90 -25.92
CA GLU A 383 -0.61 19.53 -25.72
C GLU A 383 -1.21 18.95 -24.43
N ILE A 384 -1.17 19.71 -23.33
CA ILE A 384 -1.78 19.31 -22.05
C ILE A 384 -3.30 19.18 -22.18
N ALA A 385 -3.96 20.14 -22.81
CA ALA A 385 -5.40 20.07 -23.06
C ALA A 385 -5.77 18.83 -23.89
N SER A 386 -4.97 18.49 -24.90
CA SER A 386 -5.13 17.26 -25.69
C SER A 386 -4.95 15.98 -24.85
N ALA A 387 -3.92 15.94 -23.99
CA ALA A 387 -3.66 14.80 -23.12
C ALA A 387 -4.79 14.59 -22.10
N ASN A 388 -5.31 15.68 -21.52
CA ASN A 388 -6.45 15.62 -20.59
C ASN A 388 -7.76 15.22 -21.28
N ALA A 389 -8.00 15.68 -22.50
CA ALA A 389 -9.18 15.31 -23.27
C ALA A 389 -9.15 13.83 -23.72
N ASN A 390 -7.97 13.30 -23.98
CA ASN A 390 -7.77 11.89 -24.37
C ASN A 390 -6.45 11.36 -23.84
N ASN A 391 -6.51 10.56 -22.77
CA ASN A 391 -5.32 9.96 -22.13
C ASN A 391 -4.58 8.94 -23.02
N THR A 392 -5.16 8.54 -24.13
CA THR A 392 -4.56 7.61 -25.11
C THR A 392 -4.04 8.33 -26.37
N SER A 393 -4.12 9.66 -26.42
CA SER A 393 -3.55 10.45 -27.51
C SER A 393 -2.04 10.24 -27.63
N SER A 394 -1.47 10.45 -28.82
CA SER A 394 -0.02 10.33 -29.06
C SER A 394 0.85 11.29 -28.24
N THR A 395 0.25 12.34 -27.69
CA THR A 395 0.89 13.25 -26.74
C THR A 395 0.93 12.63 -25.35
N ALA A 396 -0.18 12.05 -24.89
CA ALA A 396 -0.37 11.50 -23.54
C ALA A 396 0.29 10.12 -23.35
N PHE A 397 0.25 9.27 -24.37
CA PHE A 397 0.83 7.93 -24.37
C PHE A 397 1.71 7.73 -25.61
N LYS A 398 2.91 7.20 -25.41
CA LYS A 398 3.88 6.98 -26.50
C LYS A 398 4.52 5.61 -26.42
N VAL A 399 4.77 4.99 -27.57
CA VAL A 399 5.64 3.82 -27.70
C VAL A 399 7.04 4.31 -28.10
N LYS A 400 8.09 3.83 -27.43
CA LYS A 400 9.47 4.25 -27.64
C LYS A 400 10.26 3.23 -28.44
N ASN A 401 10.95 3.71 -29.47
CA ASN A 401 11.94 2.96 -30.25
C ASN A 401 11.38 1.69 -30.92
N ASP A 402 10.14 1.73 -31.39
CA ASP A 402 9.52 0.62 -32.09
C ASP A 402 8.58 1.14 -33.19
N GLU A 403 8.28 0.30 -34.18
CA GLU A 403 7.37 0.62 -35.28
C GLU A 403 5.89 0.50 -34.85
N ARG A 404 5.61 -0.14 -33.69
CA ARG A 404 4.27 -0.27 -33.14
C ARG A 404 3.69 1.07 -32.79
N THR A 405 2.40 1.17 -32.96
CA THR A 405 1.62 2.35 -32.58
C THR A 405 1.02 2.17 -31.19
N SER A 406 0.54 3.25 -30.61
CA SER A 406 -0.16 3.17 -29.32
C SER A 406 -1.35 2.22 -29.36
N SER A 407 -2.06 2.12 -30.50
CA SER A 407 -3.21 1.21 -30.66
C SER A 407 -2.89 -0.28 -30.55
N ASP A 408 -1.63 -0.66 -30.76
CA ASP A 408 -1.21 -2.07 -30.62
C ASP A 408 -1.07 -2.48 -29.14
N LEU A 409 -0.89 -1.52 -28.23
CA LEU A 409 -0.63 -1.73 -26.82
C LEU A 409 -1.83 -1.32 -25.94
N LEU A 410 -2.69 -0.42 -26.41
CA LEU A 410 -3.80 0.11 -25.62
C LEU A 410 -5.01 -0.81 -25.63
N LEU A 411 -5.67 -0.90 -24.49
CA LEU A 411 -6.89 -1.68 -24.26
C LEU A 411 -8.09 -0.74 -24.06
N ASP A 412 -9.23 -1.12 -24.61
CA ASP A 412 -10.48 -0.36 -24.48
C ASP A 412 -11.13 -0.50 -23.09
N MET A 413 -10.80 -1.56 -22.36
CA MET A 413 -11.38 -1.86 -21.06
C MET A 413 -10.29 -2.09 -20.01
N ARG A 414 -10.62 -1.70 -18.78
CA ARG A 414 -9.81 -1.98 -17.60
C ARG A 414 -9.55 -3.49 -17.46
N ILE A 415 -8.34 -3.82 -17.08
CA ILE A 415 -7.93 -5.19 -16.76
C ILE A 415 -8.42 -5.51 -15.35
N ASP A 416 -9.08 -6.66 -15.17
CA ASP A 416 -9.53 -7.13 -13.85
C ASP A 416 -8.35 -7.72 -13.07
N ILE A 417 -7.59 -6.83 -12.41
CA ILE A 417 -6.46 -7.17 -11.53
C ILE A 417 -6.98 -7.44 -10.11
N LEU A 418 -7.85 -6.57 -9.62
CA LEU A 418 -8.50 -6.68 -8.32
C LEU A 418 -9.99 -6.99 -8.45
N SER A 419 -10.55 -7.67 -7.46
CA SER A 419 -12.00 -7.90 -7.35
C SER A 419 -12.74 -6.70 -6.76
N ASP A 420 -12.02 -5.76 -6.11
CA ASP A 420 -12.59 -4.62 -5.40
C ASP A 420 -11.77 -3.36 -5.68
N TYR A 421 -12.45 -2.33 -6.16
CA TYR A 421 -11.91 -1.00 -6.45
C TYR A 421 -12.67 0.10 -5.67
N SER A 422 -13.27 -0.23 -4.53
CA SER A 422 -14.04 0.72 -3.72
C SER A 422 -13.21 1.91 -3.22
N PHE A 423 -11.89 1.76 -3.15
CA PHE A 423 -10.95 2.83 -2.81
C PHE A 423 -10.70 3.85 -3.94
N MET A 424 -11.17 3.57 -5.15
CA MET A 424 -10.87 4.38 -6.33
C MET A 424 -11.58 5.72 -6.28
N GLN A 425 -10.82 6.79 -6.45
CA GLN A 425 -11.30 8.17 -6.50
C GLN A 425 -11.13 8.74 -7.92
N SER A 426 -11.74 9.91 -8.19
CA SER A 426 -11.32 10.72 -9.33
C SER A 426 -9.87 11.22 -9.13
N ALA A 427 -9.17 11.59 -10.20
CA ALA A 427 -7.81 12.13 -10.07
C ALA A 427 -7.77 13.40 -9.20
N THR A 428 -8.79 14.25 -9.28
CA THR A 428 -8.89 15.48 -8.49
C THR A 428 -9.11 15.16 -7.00
N ASP A 429 -10.03 14.25 -6.67
CA ASP A 429 -10.26 13.85 -5.28
C ASP A 429 -9.02 13.15 -4.70
N ALA A 430 -8.34 12.32 -5.51
CA ALA A 430 -7.09 11.68 -5.13
C ALA A 430 -5.98 12.69 -4.83
N TYR A 431 -5.87 13.77 -5.62
CA TYR A 431 -4.93 14.85 -5.35
C TYR A 431 -5.16 15.46 -3.97
N GLU A 432 -6.40 15.82 -3.65
CA GLU A 432 -6.74 16.39 -2.36
C GLU A 432 -6.46 15.43 -1.20
N THR A 433 -6.86 14.17 -1.34
CA THR A 433 -6.70 13.17 -0.28
C THR A 433 -5.23 12.74 -0.09
N VAL A 434 -4.45 12.61 -1.17
CA VAL A 434 -3.01 12.32 -1.07
C VAL A 434 -2.27 13.45 -0.35
N LEU A 435 -2.54 14.71 -0.69
CA LEU A 435 -1.94 15.84 0.01
C LEU A 435 -2.40 15.91 1.47
N ALA A 436 -3.61 15.51 1.78
CA ALA A 436 -4.13 15.49 3.14
C ALA A 436 -3.53 14.34 3.98
N TYR A 437 -3.32 13.14 3.44
CA TYR A 437 -3.10 11.92 4.23
C TYR A 437 -1.79 11.18 3.97
N ALA A 438 -1.12 11.30 2.82
CA ALA A 438 0.09 10.53 2.52
C ALA A 438 1.28 10.87 3.44
N GLY A 439 2.23 9.92 3.57
CA GLY A 439 3.47 10.03 4.33
C GLY A 439 3.39 9.49 5.75
N ALA A 440 4.54 9.45 6.40
CA ALA A 440 4.66 8.97 7.77
C ALA A 440 4.25 10.06 8.75
N TRP A 441 3.18 9.78 9.50
CA TRP A 441 2.66 10.67 10.53
C TRP A 441 3.27 10.33 11.88
N THR A 442 3.35 11.30 12.77
CA THR A 442 3.56 11.07 14.21
C THR A 442 2.22 10.75 14.84
N CYS A 443 2.13 9.65 15.53
CA CYS A 443 0.92 9.15 16.18
C CYS A 443 1.22 8.88 17.64
N GLY A 444 0.21 8.60 18.46
CA GLY A 444 0.43 8.23 19.84
C GLY A 444 -0.84 8.24 20.68
N TRP A 445 -0.66 7.85 21.93
CA TRP A 445 -1.67 7.84 22.97
C TRP A 445 -1.16 8.63 24.16
N LYS A 446 -1.94 9.55 24.68
CA LYS A 446 -1.58 10.36 25.84
C LYS A 446 -2.82 10.88 26.55
N ASP A 447 -2.81 10.92 27.87
CA ASP A 447 -3.91 11.45 28.70
C ASP A 447 -5.28 10.80 28.39
N ASN A 448 -5.27 9.49 28.09
CA ASN A 448 -6.42 8.67 27.67
C ASN A 448 -7.06 9.06 26.32
N GLU A 449 -6.31 9.74 25.46
CA GLU A 449 -6.77 10.12 24.12
C GLU A 449 -5.68 9.83 23.07
N TYR A 450 -6.09 9.60 21.83
CA TYR A 450 -5.18 9.58 20.69
C TYR A 450 -4.72 11.01 20.38
N ILE A 451 -3.41 11.20 20.18
CA ILE A 451 -2.89 12.53 19.81
C ILE A 451 -3.32 12.87 18.38
N ILE A 452 -3.41 14.16 18.10
CA ILE A 452 -3.65 14.63 16.73
C ILE A 452 -2.39 14.33 15.91
N PRO A 453 -2.49 13.53 14.83
CA PRO A 453 -1.33 13.20 14.00
C PRO A 453 -0.70 14.43 13.34
N GLU A 454 0.63 14.43 13.23
CA GLU A 454 1.38 15.47 12.52
C GLU A 454 2.39 14.85 11.56
N ARG A 455 2.61 15.47 10.41
CA ARG A 455 3.78 15.20 9.56
C ARG A 455 5.02 15.92 10.11
N ASP A 456 6.20 15.36 9.84
CA ASP A 456 7.47 16.07 10.05
C ASP A 456 7.59 17.27 9.09
N LYS A 457 8.61 18.12 9.31
CA LYS A 457 8.78 19.35 8.52
C LYS A 457 9.12 19.05 7.06
N ILE A 458 9.86 17.97 6.80
CA ILE A 458 10.25 17.56 5.44
C ILE A 458 9.01 17.20 4.64
N ASP A 459 8.18 16.30 5.14
CA ASP A 459 6.93 15.91 4.46
C ASP A 459 5.95 17.08 4.33
N ARG A 460 5.85 17.95 5.37
CA ARG A 460 5.03 19.17 5.28
C ARG A 460 5.51 20.11 4.18
N ARG A 461 6.83 20.28 4.03
CA ARG A 461 7.42 21.10 2.96
C ARG A 461 7.09 20.50 1.59
N ILE A 462 7.33 19.22 1.38
CA ILE A 462 7.04 18.52 0.11
C ILE A 462 5.56 18.64 -0.28
N VAL A 463 4.66 18.43 0.68
CA VAL A 463 3.21 18.58 0.45
C VAL A 463 2.86 20.04 0.12
N SER A 464 3.43 21.01 0.83
CA SER A 464 3.21 22.44 0.57
C SER A 464 3.74 22.87 -0.81
N GLU A 465 4.93 22.40 -1.19
CA GLU A 465 5.52 22.65 -2.50
C GLU A 465 4.65 22.06 -3.63
N THR A 466 4.19 20.83 -3.42
CA THR A 466 3.24 20.19 -4.36
C THR A 466 1.94 20.98 -4.48
N ALA A 467 1.36 21.41 -3.36
CA ALA A 467 0.12 22.18 -3.36
C ALA A 467 0.26 23.51 -4.11
N ASN A 468 1.38 24.20 -3.90
CA ASN A 468 1.60 25.55 -4.44
C ASN A 468 2.34 25.57 -5.80
N GLY A 469 2.82 24.43 -6.29
CA GLY A 469 3.60 24.35 -7.53
C GLY A 469 4.99 25.01 -7.42
N THR A 470 5.61 24.94 -6.25
CA THR A 470 6.85 25.64 -5.90
C THR A 470 7.98 24.67 -5.50
N TYR A 471 9.14 25.23 -5.20
CA TYR A 471 10.25 24.55 -4.54
C TYR A 471 10.99 25.54 -3.66
N SER A 472 11.65 25.05 -2.62
CA SER A 472 12.42 25.87 -1.65
C SER A 472 13.89 25.49 -1.55
N THR A 473 14.32 24.45 -2.29
CA THR A 473 15.69 23.93 -2.28
C THR A 473 16.47 24.38 -3.51
N ASN A 474 17.80 24.55 -3.36
CA ASN A 474 18.71 24.86 -4.46
C ASN A 474 19.77 23.78 -4.55
N ALA A 475 19.90 23.15 -5.70
CA ALA A 475 20.91 22.15 -5.97
C ALA A 475 22.32 22.73 -5.92
N SER A 476 23.26 22.00 -5.33
CA SER A 476 24.65 22.40 -5.13
C SER A 476 25.55 22.17 -6.35
N LYS A 477 25.15 21.27 -7.28
CA LYS A 477 25.96 20.91 -8.44
C LYS A 477 25.22 21.14 -9.76
N GLY A 478 24.28 20.30 -10.11
CA GLY A 478 23.66 20.31 -11.43
C GLY A 478 22.15 20.14 -11.42
N GLY A 479 21.56 19.89 -10.26
CA GLY A 479 20.12 19.90 -10.05
C GLY A 479 19.53 21.30 -10.23
N GLY A 480 18.31 21.46 -9.83
CA GLY A 480 17.64 22.75 -9.87
C GLY A 480 16.14 22.61 -9.98
N TYR A 481 15.45 23.71 -9.75
CA TYR A 481 13.98 23.72 -9.79
C TYR A 481 13.33 22.69 -8.84
N GLY A 482 13.94 22.46 -7.67
CA GLY A 482 13.51 21.50 -6.67
C GLY A 482 14.15 20.11 -6.77
N LEU A 483 14.91 19.81 -7.83
CA LEU A 483 15.73 18.60 -7.92
C LEU A 483 17.06 18.86 -7.24
N ILE A 484 17.36 18.13 -6.17
CA ILE A 484 18.54 18.32 -5.32
C ILE A 484 19.65 17.33 -5.64
N ASP A 485 20.89 17.66 -5.28
CA ASP A 485 22.08 16.84 -5.52
C ASP A 485 22.57 16.15 -4.24
N SER A 486 22.21 16.69 -3.09
CA SER A 486 22.51 16.16 -1.75
C SER A 486 21.40 16.59 -0.78
N GLN A 487 21.19 15.85 0.31
CA GLN A 487 20.32 16.31 1.40
C GLN A 487 20.85 17.60 2.06
N GLU A 488 22.13 17.94 1.82
CA GLU A 488 22.68 19.22 2.25
C GLU A 488 22.08 20.44 1.56
N ASP A 489 21.43 20.24 0.42
CA ASP A 489 20.71 21.28 -0.32
C ASP A 489 19.36 21.65 0.31
N THR A 490 18.87 20.86 1.28
CA THR A 490 17.61 21.12 1.99
C THR A 490 17.83 21.91 3.28
N ILE A 491 16.77 22.59 3.75
CA ILE A 491 16.80 23.35 5.01
C ILE A 491 16.64 22.37 6.18
N GLU A 492 15.65 21.51 6.11
CA GLU A 492 15.36 20.49 7.12
C GLU A 492 16.30 19.29 6.92
N LYS A 493 16.78 18.73 8.03
CA LYS A 493 17.67 17.58 8.07
C LYS A 493 17.23 16.56 9.11
N TRP A 494 18.06 15.58 9.38
CA TRP A 494 17.79 14.55 10.39
C TRP A 494 17.72 15.07 11.83
N ASP A 495 18.27 16.26 12.11
CA ASP A 495 18.24 16.91 13.43
C ASP A 495 16.80 17.26 13.91
N GLU A 496 15.81 17.19 13.02
CA GLU A 496 14.41 17.25 13.41
C GLU A 496 13.99 16.07 14.28
N TYR A 497 14.61 14.90 14.09
CA TYR A 497 14.25 13.67 14.80
C TYR A 497 15.05 13.56 16.11
N ILE A 498 14.73 14.40 17.06
CA ILE A 498 15.31 14.35 18.39
C ILE A 498 14.98 13.01 19.04
N THR A 499 15.95 12.41 19.71
CA THR A 499 15.73 11.18 20.46
C THR A 499 14.72 11.40 21.59
N GLU A 500 13.64 10.66 21.54
CA GLU A 500 12.61 10.66 22.57
C GLU A 500 12.35 9.23 23.05
N THR A 501 12.13 9.07 24.36
CA THR A 501 11.73 7.81 24.96
C THR A 501 10.26 7.91 25.35
N SER A 502 9.50 6.87 25.09
CA SER A 502 8.10 6.80 25.51
C SER A 502 7.99 6.93 27.03
N SER A 503 7.08 7.77 27.48
CA SER A 503 6.70 7.86 28.89
C SER A 503 5.56 6.89 29.26
N LEU A 504 5.04 6.15 28.28
CA LEU A 504 3.98 5.17 28.50
C LEU A 504 4.59 3.94 29.18
N VAL A 505 3.90 3.45 30.20
CA VAL A 505 4.25 2.20 30.89
C VAL A 505 3.57 1.05 30.15
N ASP A 506 4.28 -0.01 29.91
CA ASP A 506 3.82 -1.29 29.37
C ASP A 506 4.46 -2.36 30.27
N THR A 507 3.70 -2.78 31.30
CA THR A 507 4.22 -3.58 32.43
C THR A 507 4.50 -5.02 32.00
N ASP A 508 3.64 -5.61 31.20
CA ASP A 508 3.75 -7.02 30.77
C ASP A 508 4.45 -7.19 29.41
N LYS A 509 4.71 -6.06 28.70
CA LYS A 509 5.48 -5.99 27.46
C LYS A 509 4.83 -6.65 26.26
N ASP A 510 3.53 -6.56 26.17
CA ASP A 510 2.77 -7.03 25.01
C ASP A 510 2.63 -5.99 23.88
N GLY A 511 3.17 -4.77 24.10
CA GLY A 511 3.17 -3.67 23.15
C GLY A 511 1.97 -2.73 23.26
N ILE A 512 1.11 -2.93 24.25
CA ILE A 512 -0.03 -2.08 24.58
C ILE A 512 0.29 -1.33 25.89
N PRO A 513 0.10 -0.02 25.99
CA PRO A 513 0.35 0.70 27.24
C PRO A 513 -0.72 0.39 28.32
N ASP A 514 -0.28 0.21 29.58
CA ASP A 514 -1.14 -0.06 30.75
C ASP A 514 -2.37 0.84 30.81
N GLY A 515 -2.18 2.14 30.56
CA GLY A 515 -3.28 3.11 30.61
C GLY A 515 -4.35 2.88 29.54
N TRP A 516 -3.95 2.44 28.35
CA TRP A 516 -4.89 2.10 27.29
C TRP A 516 -5.63 0.79 27.60
N GLU A 517 -4.92 -0.21 28.11
CA GLU A 517 -5.50 -1.49 28.51
C GLU A 517 -6.57 -1.30 29.59
N ILE A 518 -6.24 -0.57 30.66
CA ILE A 518 -7.18 -0.24 31.72
C ILE A 518 -8.41 0.48 31.15
N ALA A 519 -8.22 1.43 30.22
CA ALA A 519 -9.31 2.16 29.59
C ALA A 519 -10.22 1.27 28.72
N LYS A 520 -9.69 0.14 28.23
CA LYS A 520 -10.43 -0.85 27.42
C LYS A 520 -10.87 -2.09 28.21
N GLY A 521 -10.51 -2.20 29.50
CA GLY A 521 -10.87 -3.31 30.36
C GLY A 521 -9.96 -4.53 30.21
N LEU A 522 -8.81 -4.38 29.56
CA LEU A 522 -7.76 -5.39 29.48
C LEU A 522 -6.92 -5.43 30.78
N ASN A 523 -6.06 -6.42 30.92
CA ASN A 523 -5.24 -6.62 32.12
C ASN A 523 -3.78 -6.26 31.86
N PRO A 524 -3.24 -5.14 32.36
CA PRO A 524 -1.87 -4.69 32.11
C PRO A 524 -0.78 -5.56 32.75
N ASN A 525 -1.12 -6.74 33.27
CA ASN A 525 -0.20 -7.72 33.80
C ASN A 525 -0.37 -9.11 33.12
N ASP A 526 -1.10 -9.20 32.01
CA ASP A 526 -1.31 -10.43 31.24
C ASP A 526 -0.88 -10.25 29.77
N ALA A 527 0.42 -10.39 29.50
CA ALA A 527 0.98 -10.28 28.14
C ALA A 527 0.31 -11.19 27.09
N SER A 528 -0.55 -12.12 27.51
CA SER A 528 -1.26 -13.01 26.58
C SER A 528 -2.51 -12.35 25.98
N ASP A 529 -3.04 -11.31 26.60
CA ASP A 529 -4.29 -10.72 26.16
C ASP A 529 -4.11 -9.82 24.92
N GLY A 530 -2.93 -9.24 24.70
CA GLY A 530 -2.61 -8.52 23.47
C GLY A 530 -2.82 -9.33 22.19
N ALA A 531 -2.67 -10.65 22.26
CA ALA A 531 -2.91 -11.56 21.13
C ALA A 531 -4.35 -12.09 21.05
N LYS A 532 -5.21 -11.80 22.05
CA LYS A 532 -6.62 -12.22 22.06
C LYS A 532 -7.51 -11.32 21.21
N TYR A 533 -8.73 -11.79 21.00
CA TYR A 533 -9.78 -11.11 20.23
C TYR A 533 -10.93 -10.70 21.18
N ASN A 534 -10.67 -9.75 22.09
CA ASN A 534 -11.67 -9.27 23.02
C ASN A 534 -12.38 -7.99 22.54
N LEU A 535 -11.62 -7.10 21.87
CA LEU A 535 -12.09 -5.79 21.44
C LEU A 535 -12.60 -5.79 19.98
N SER A 536 -12.27 -6.82 19.22
CA SER A 536 -12.68 -6.97 17.82
C SER A 536 -12.76 -8.45 17.41
N ALA A 537 -13.79 -8.81 16.65
CA ALA A 537 -13.86 -10.15 16.03
C ALA A 537 -12.87 -10.33 14.85
N ALA A 538 -12.26 -9.25 14.36
CA ALA A 538 -11.38 -9.25 13.19
C ALA A 538 -9.90 -9.10 13.54
N TYR A 539 -9.58 -8.35 14.59
CA TYR A 539 -8.23 -7.93 14.95
C TYR A 539 -7.89 -8.30 16.39
N THR A 540 -6.64 -8.65 16.66
CA THR A 540 -6.15 -8.83 18.02
C THR A 540 -6.22 -7.54 18.81
N ASN A 541 -6.19 -7.60 20.15
CA ASN A 541 -6.23 -6.39 20.98
C ASN A 541 -5.06 -5.44 20.66
N LEU A 542 -3.86 -5.97 20.40
CA LEU A 542 -2.73 -5.17 19.94
C LEU A 542 -3.02 -4.51 18.59
N GLU A 543 -3.59 -5.21 17.62
CA GLU A 543 -3.96 -4.61 16.33
C GLU A 543 -5.03 -3.52 16.48
N VAL A 544 -5.99 -3.68 17.41
CA VAL A 544 -6.98 -2.64 17.71
C VAL A 544 -6.29 -1.39 18.26
N TYR A 545 -5.34 -1.54 19.18
CA TYR A 545 -4.53 -0.42 19.66
C TYR A 545 -3.77 0.26 18.51
N LEU A 546 -3.02 -0.50 17.72
CA LEU A 546 -2.22 0.01 16.61
C LEU A 546 -3.07 0.74 15.55
N ASN A 547 -4.27 0.25 15.27
CA ASN A 547 -5.19 0.86 14.32
C ASN A 547 -5.83 2.15 14.87
N GLY A 548 -6.13 2.17 16.16
CA GLY A 548 -6.63 3.38 16.83
C GLY A 548 -5.64 4.54 16.78
N LEU A 549 -4.33 4.28 16.91
CA LEU A 549 -3.30 5.32 16.80
C LEU A 549 -3.36 6.11 15.49
N VAL A 550 -3.85 5.51 14.42
CA VAL A 550 -3.78 6.03 13.04
C VAL A 550 -5.15 6.30 12.41
N GLU A 551 -6.23 6.20 13.17
CA GLU A 551 -7.59 6.37 12.64
C GLU A 551 -7.78 7.70 11.89
N ASN A 552 -7.13 8.76 12.35
CA ASN A 552 -7.21 10.10 11.76
C ASN A 552 -6.21 10.34 10.61
N THR A 553 -5.45 9.35 10.19
CA THR A 553 -4.51 9.45 9.05
C THR A 553 -5.09 8.94 7.74
N PHE A 554 -6.33 8.49 7.74
CA PHE A 554 -7.08 8.04 6.57
C PHE A 554 -8.32 8.91 6.34
N PRO A 555 -8.76 9.06 5.08
CA PRO A 555 -10.08 9.62 4.81
C PRO A 555 -11.18 8.82 5.52
N ALA A 556 -12.20 9.48 6.04
CA ALA A 556 -13.31 8.84 6.75
C ALA A 556 -14.03 7.75 5.91
N SER A 557 -13.96 7.83 4.57
CA SER A 557 -14.47 6.82 3.65
C SER A 557 -13.63 5.55 3.59
N HIS A 558 -12.38 5.58 4.07
CA HIS A 558 -11.42 4.48 4.05
C HIS A 558 -11.18 3.86 5.43
N SER A 559 -11.69 4.48 6.49
CA SER A 559 -11.51 4.03 7.88
C SER A 559 -12.62 3.10 8.39
N LYS A 560 -13.55 2.67 7.51
CA LYS A 560 -14.70 1.82 7.88
C LYS A 560 -14.57 0.40 7.36
#